data_03a70d2f3b37c81e622d89edff470a55
#
_entry.id   03a70d2f3b37c81e622d89edff470a55
#
_cell.length_a   1.000
_cell.length_b   1.000
_cell.length_c   1.000
_cell.angle_alpha   90.00
_cell.angle_beta   90.00
_cell.angle_gamma   90.00
#
_symmetry.space_group_name_H-M   'P 1'
#
loop_
_entity.id
_entity.type
_entity.pdbx_description
1 polymer ?
#
loop_
_entity_poly.entity_id
_entity_poly.type
_entity_poly.pdbx_seq_one_letter_code
_entity_poly.pdbx_strand_id
1 'polypeptide(L)'
;MALHDSPKGRPVEVVDGNGDDVQDRGQQIINLGAAMGEAESLLTRLVDDGADMEGKAVDKLREVSAEVNVELRRAAELYTAVGPYIQAYGSTLASVKAKMNTIVPEAETNWLTYQHALADWQSAKMAPVPAQSGSDDEDAQTAQNSHDTAVASAEEDKDAAYTLWKTAADDFDEQYDLWETAFDEAVAGIRTSTADAIKDDWRDNLDGFVDFALDVLAVAGIVLAVLAMVIGGPIIGLLALAVG
;
A
#
# COMPACT_ATOMS: atom_id res chain seq x y z
N MET A 1 -16.44 12.52 15.34
CA MET A 1 -15.39 13.48 15.73
C MET A 1 -14.18 13.08 14.93
N ALA A 2 -13.53 13.97 14.19
CA ALA A 2 -12.34 13.56 13.43
C ALA A 2 -11.22 13.26 14.42
N LEU A 3 -10.52 12.13 14.22
CA LEU A 3 -9.31 11.79 14.95
C LEU A 3 -8.23 12.83 14.61
N HIS A 4 -7.33 13.09 15.55
CA HIS A 4 -6.19 13.96 15.29
C HIS A 4 -5.20 13.25 14.35
N ASP A 5 -4.61 13.99 13.40
CA ASP A 5 -3.58 13.45 12.54
C ASP A 5 -2.40 12.92 13.35
N SER A 6 -1.72 11.92 12.83
CA SER A 6 -0.49 11.38 13.43
C SER A 6 0.62 12.43 13.52
N PRO A 7 1.71 12.17 14.26
CA PRO A 7 2.87 13.06 14.32
C PRO A 7 3.49 13.41 12.96
N LYS A 8 3.32 12.55 11.96
CA LYS A 8 3.74 12.82 10.57
C LYS A 8 2.67 13.52 9.72
N GLY A 9 1.56 13.92 10.32
CA GLY A 9 0.48 14.66 9.63
C GLY A 9 -0.39 13.77 8.74
N ARG A 10 -0.51 12.48 9.05
CA ARG A 10 -1.34 11.52 8.32
C ARG A 10 -2.66 11.30 9.04
N PRO A 11 -3.80 11.19 8.31
CA PRO A 11 -5.05 10.74 8.91
C PRO A 11 -4.86 9.34 9.51
N VAL A 12 -5.21 9.15 10.80
CA VAL A 12 -5.09 7.86 11.46
C VAL A 12 -6.28 6.98 11.08
N GLU A 13 -6.16 6.33 9.92
CA GLU A 13 -7.20 5.48 9.33
C GLU A 13 -6.57 4.20 8.77
N VAL A 14 -7.33 3.10 8.75
CA VAL A 14 -6.86 1.85 8.17
C VAL A 14 -6.74 2.02 6.66
N VAL A 15 -5.59 1.65 6.08
CA VAL A 15 -5.38 1.70 4.62
C VAL A 15 -6.39 0.84 3.89
N ASP A 16 -6.84 1.33 2.73
CA ASP A 16 -7.79 0.63 1.88
C ASP A 16 -7.13 -0.56 1.13
N GLY A 17 -7.98 -1.44 0.61
CA GLY A 17 -7.57 -2.56 -0.21
C GLY A 17 -7.68 -3.91 0.49
N ASN A 18 -7.52 -4.98 -0.30
CA ASN A 18 -7.48 -6.37 0.18
C ASN A 18 -6.13 -6.99 -0.19
N GLY A 19 -5.25 -7.14 0.80
CA GLY A 19 -3.90 -7.65 0.59
C GLY A 19 -3.88 -9.10 0.10
N ASP A 20 -4.79 -9.94 0.59
CA ASP A 20 -4.89 -11.35 0.17
C ASP A 20 -5.28 -11.46 -1.31
N ASP A 21 -6.28 -10.67 -1.77
CA ASP A 21 -6.69 -10.64 -3.17
C ASP A 21 -5.54 -10.18 -4.08
N VAL A 22 -4.75 -9.19 -3.63
CA VAL A 22 -3.58 -8.70 -4.38
C VAL A 22 -2.50 -9.75 -4.46
N GLN A 23 -2.21 -10.43 -3.34
CA GLN A 23 -1.23 -11.52 -3.28
C GLN A 23 -1.64 -12.66 -4.21
N ASP A 24 -2.91 -13.08 -4.19
CA ASP A 24 -3.45 -14.11 -5.06
C ASP A 24 -3.35 -13.73 -6.54
N ARG A 25 -3.61 -12.47 -6.89
CA ARG A 25 -3.43 -11.95 -8.25
C ARG A 25 -1.97 -12.00 -8.68
N GLY A 26 -1.04 -11.60 -7.82
CA GLY A 26 0.40 -11.75 -8.07
C GLY A 26 0.78 -13.18 -8.38
N GLN A 27 0.28 -14.16 -7.60
CA GLN A 27 0.53 -15.58 -7.84
C GLN A 27 -0.09 -16.06 -9.15
N GLN A 28 -1.31 -15.63 -9.50
CA GLN A 28 -1.94 -15.97 -10.79
C GLN A 28 -1.13 -15.45 -11.97
N ILE A 29 -0.56 -14.25 -11.88
CA ILE A 29 0.33 -13.67 -12.89
C ILE A 29 1.60 -14.51 -13.04
N ILE A 30 2.24 -14.93 -11.96
CA ILE A 30 3.42 -15.80 -11.98
C ILE A 30 3.08 -17.14 -12.68
N ASN A 31 1.95 -17.75 -12.31
CA ASN A 31 1.52 -19.01 -12.88
C ASN A 31 1.22 -18.89 -14.38
N LEU A 32 0.64 -17.78 -14.80
CA LEU A 32 0.37 -17.48 -16.21
C LEU A 32 1.68 -17.33 -17.00
N GLY A 33 2.67 -16.62 -16.45
CA GLY A 33 4.00 -16.52 -17.03
C GLY A 33 4.67 -17.87 -17.22
N ALA A 34 4.60 -18.75 -16.20
CA ALA A 34 5.12 -20.12 -16.28
C ALA A 34 4.41 -20.94 -17.36
N ALA A 35 3.08 -20.89 -17.44
CA ALA A 35 2.31 -21.59 -18.46
C ALA A 35 2.63 -21.12 -19.90
N MET A 36 2.86 -19.82 -20.09
CA MET A 36 3.31 -19.26 -21.36
C MET A 36 4.70 -19.78 -21.76
N GLY A 37 5.65 -19.86 -20.81
CA GLY A 37 6.97 -20.44 -21.05
C GLY A 37 6.94 -21.93 -21.38
N GLU A 38 6.04 -22.69 -20.75
CA GLU A 38 5.81 -24.09 -21.11
C GLU A 38 5.23 -24.23 -22.52
N ALA A 39 4.25 -23.38 -22.88
CA ALA A 39 3.67 -23.38 -24.24
C ALA A 39 4.70 -23.03 -25.31
N GLU A 40 5.55 -22.03 -25.06
CA GLU A 40 6.69 -21.67 -25.94
C GLU A 40 7.62 -22.87 -26.14
N SER A 41 8.01 -23.55 -25.06
CA SER A 41 8.88 -24.72 -25.12
C SER A 41 8.24 -25.90 -25.87
N LEU A 42 6.92 -26.07 -25.78
CA LEU A 42 6.19 -27.08 -26.54
C LEU A 42 6.15 -26.77 -28.03
N LEU A 43 5.88 -25.51 -28.40
CA LEU A 43 5.89 -25.05 -29.78
C LEU A 43 7.28 -25.19 -30.41
N THR A 44 8.33 -24.83 -29.70
CA THR A 44 9.71 -24.99 -30.14
C THR A 44 10.01 -26.47 -30.48
N ARG A 45 9.67 -27.39 -29.56
CA ARG A 45 9.82 -28.84 -29.79
C ARG A 45 9.02 -29.33 -30.99
N LEU A 46 7.78 -28.89 -31.14
CA LEU A 46 6.92 -29.27 -32.28
C LEU A 46 7.55 -28.83 -33.63
N VAL A 47 8.17 -27.64 -33.70
CA VAL A 47 8.87 -27.15 -34.88
C VAL A 47 10.12 -27.96 -35.13
N ASP A 48 10.90 -28.29 -34.11
CA ASP A 48 12.14 -29.06 -34.20
C ASP A 48 11.88 -30.51 -34.61
N ASP A 49 10.90 -31.20 -33.97
CA ASP A 49 10.52 -32.58 -34.31
C ASP A 49 9.91 -32.69 -35.73
N GLY A 50 9.30 -31.60 -36.22
CA GLY A 50 8.81 -31.47 -37.61
C GLY A 50 9.88 -31.12 -38.65
N ALA A 51 11.14 -31.02 -38.27
CA ALA A 51 12.22 -30.53 -39.17
C ALA A 51 12.40 -31.38 -40.42
N ASP A 52 12.12 -32.65 -40.37
CA ASP A 52 12.22 -33.58 -41.50
C ASP A 52 10.97 -33.59 -42.42
N MET A 53 9.92 -32.83 -42.05
CA MET A 53 8.71 -32.72 -42.88
C MET A 53 8.88 -31.63 -43.92
N GLU A 54 8.53 -31.93 -45.19
CA GLU A 54 8.60 -31.01 -46.32
C GLU A 54 7.22 -30.61 -46.84
N GLY A 55 7.07 -29.37 -47.25
CA GLY A 55 5.88 -28.86 -47.95
C GLY A 55 5.43 -27.47 -47.46
N LYS A 56 4.74 -26.73 -48.37
CA LYS A 56 4.30 -25.36 -48.14
C LYS A 56 3.49 -25.15 -46.84
N ALA A 57 2.75 -26.17 -46.43
CA ALA A 57 1.96 -26.10 -45.17
C ALA A 57 2.88 -26.17 -43.95
N VAL A 58 3.94 -26.97 -44.00
CA VAL A 58 4.93 -27.09 -42.93
C VAL A 58 5.78 -25.82 -42.83
N ASP A 59 6.17 -25.25 -43.97
CA ASP A 59 6.91 -23.98 -44.01
C ASP A 59 6.10 -22.84 -43.40
N LYS A 60 4.80 -22.77 -43.73
CA LYS A 60 3.90 -21.76 -43.11
C LYS A 60 3.67 -22.00 -41.64
N LEU A 61 3.56 -23.25 -41.21
CA LEU A 61 3.45 -23.58 -39.77
C LEU A 61 4.71 -23.13 -39.01
N ARG A 62 5.89 -23.37 -39.54
CA ARG A 62 7.17 -22.93 -38.95
C ARG A 62 7.25 -21.40 -38.85
N GLU A 63 6.88 -20.68 -39.89
CA GLU A 63 6.87 -19.21 -39.89
C GLU A 63 5.96 -18.67 -38.80
N VAL A 64 4.70 -19.10 -38.75
CA VAL A 64 3.72 -18.65 -37.71
C VAL A 64 4.14 -19.06 -36.31
N SER A 65 4.66 -20.30 -36.16
CA SER A 65 5.13 -20.76 -34.84
C SER A 65 6.34 -19.96 -34.36
N ALA A 66 7.22 -19.53 -35.23
CA ALA A 66 8.37 -18.70 -34.85
C ALA A 66 7.93 -17.33 -34.31
N GLU A 67 6.94 -16.68 -34.94
CA GLU A 67 6.38 -15.41 -34.47
C GLU A 67 5.68 -15.59 -33.11
N VAL A 68 4.80 -16.61 -32.98
CA VAL A 68 4.08 -16.90 -31.73
C VAL A 68 5.04 -17.24 -30.59
N ASN A 69 6.12 -17.98 -30.85
CA ASN A 69 7.12 -18.31 -29.84
C ASN A 69 7.82 -17.08 -29.28
N VAL A 70 8.17 -16.11 -30.11
CA VAL A 70 8.79 -14.85 -29.64
C VAL A 70 7.86 -14.11 -28.71
N GLU A 71 6.58 -13.99 -29.07
CA GLU A 71 5.60 -13.26 -28.25
C GLU A 71 5.26 -14.00 -26.94
N LEU A 72 5.12 -15.33 -27.00
CA LEU A 72 4.91 -16.15 -25.78
C LEU A 72 6.08 -16.03 -24.81
N ARG A 73 7.32 -16.06 -25.31
CA ARG A 73 8.50 -15.92 -24.48
C ARG A 73 8.54 -14.55 -23.82
N ARG A 74 8.30 -13.46 -24.59
CA ARG A 74 8.26 -12.10 -24.06
C ARG A 74 7.18 -11.94 -22.99
N ALA A 75 5.97 -12.47 -23.26
CA ALA A 75 4.89 -12.45 -22.29
C ALA A 75 5.26 -13.25 -21.04
N ALA A 76 5.83 -14.46 -21.17
CA ALA A 76 6.28 -15.27 -20.05
C ALA A 76 7.31 -14.53 -19.18
N GLU A 77 8.31 -13.91 -19.81
CA GLU A 77 9.33 -13.12 -19.12
C GLU A 77 8.71 -11.94 -18.36
N LEU A 78 7.82 -11.18 -19.02
CA LEU A 78 7.14 -10.04 -18.40
C LEU A 78 6.28 -10.45 -17.20
N TYR A 79 5.41 -11.44 -17.35
CA TYR A 79 4.52 -11.89 -16.28
C TYR A 79 5.31 -12.48 -15.10
N THR A 80 6.37 -13.24 -15.40
CA THR A 80 7.27 -13.82 -14.39
C THR A 80 8.04 -12.72 -13.63
N ALA A 81 8.42 -11.65 -14.31
CA ALA A 81 9.13 -10.53 -13.68
C ALA A 81 8.21 -9.61 -12.85
N VAL A 82 6.97 -9.36 -13.30
CA VAL A 82 6.02 -8.43 -12.64
C VAL A 82 5.29 -9.09 -11.47
N GLY A 83 4.89 -10.35 -11.62
CA GLY A 83 4.07 -11.06 -10.63
C GLY A 83 4.61 -11.03 -9.19
N PRO A 84 5.92 -11.27 -8.95
CA PRO A 84 6.51 -11.24 -7.62
C PRO A 84 6.37 -9.89 -6.90
N TYR A 85 6.43 -8.77 -7.60
CA TYR A 85 6.25 -7.44 -6.99
C TYR A 85 4.82 -7.22 -6.52
N ILE A 86 3.84 -7.65 -7.32
CA ILE A 86 2.42 -7.58 -6.94
C ILE A 86 2.16 -8.49 -5.73
N GLN A 87 2.70 -9.71 -5.74
CA GLN A 87 2.55 -10.66 -4.64
C GLN A 87 3.17 -10.13 -3.35
N ALA A 88 4.37 -9.58 -3.40
CA ALA A 88 5.06 -9.00 -2.26
C ALA A 88 4.30 -7.81 -1.67
N TYR A 89 3.82 -6.90 -2.53
CA TYR A 89 2.97 -5.78 -2.10
C TYR A 89 1.69 -6.27 -1.41
N GLY A 90 0.98 -7.25 -1.99
CA GLY A 90 -0.22 -7.84 -1.39
C GLY A 90 0.05 -8.40 0.01
N SER A 91 1.15 -9.13 0.17
CA SER A 91 1.56 -9.70 1.46
C SER A 91 1.82 -8.61 2.51
N THR A 92 2.52 -7.53 2.12
CA THR A 92 2.79 -6.40 3.02
C THR A 92 1.49 -5.66 3.37
N LEU A 93 0.62 -5.38 2.39
CA LEU A 93 -0.68 -4.75 2.60
C LEU A 93 -1.55 -5.54 3.59
N ALA A 94 -1.63 -6.87 3.46
CA ALA A 94 -2.37 -7.73 4.39
C ALA A 94 -1.82 -7.61 5.82
N SER A 95 -0.50 -7.67 5.97
CA SER A 95 0.18 -7.56 7.27
C SER A 95 -0.02 -6.20 7.93
N VAL A 96 0.20 -5.13 7.19
CA VAL A 96 0.03 -3.74 7.66
C VAL A 96 -1.43 -3.50 8.07
N LYS A 97 -2.37 -3.88 7.23
CA LYS A 97 -3.80 -3.72 7.50
C LYS A 97 -4.24 -4.49 8.76
N ALA A 98 -3.74 -5.70 8.96
CA ALA A 98 -4.03 -6.46 10.17
C ALA A 98 -3.55 -5.73 11.44
N LYS A 99 -2.39 -5.10 11.42
CA LYS A 99 -1.88 -4.31 12.54
C LYS A 99 -2.65 -3.01 12.72
N MET A 100 -2.92 -2.26 11.64
CA MET A 100 -3.68 -1.02 11.70
C MET A 100 -5.11 -1.22 12.23
N ASN A 101 -5.74 -2.37 11.97
CA ASN A 101 -7.04 -2.71 12.54
C ASN A 101 -7.03 -2.80 14.09
N THR A 102 -5.86 -2.95 14.70
CA THR A 102 -5.69 -2.90 16.17
C THR A 102 -5.25 -1.51 16.62
N ILE A 103 -4.29 -0.92 15.92
CA ILE A 103 -3.68 0.36 16.29
C ILE A 103 -4.69 1.52 16.17
N VAL A 104 -5.47 1.58 15.09
CA VAL A 104 -6.39 2.71 14.85
C VAL A 104 -7.46 2.83 15.94
N PRO A 105 -8.21 1.77 16.33
CA PRO A 105 -9.15 1.86 17.45
C PRO A 105 -8.49 2.19 18.79
N GLU A 106 -7.25 1.74 19.01
CA GLU A 106 -6.48 2.08 20.20
C GLU A 106 -6.13 3.57 20.23
N ALA A 107 -5.63 4.11 19.11
CA ALA A 107 -5.34 5.54 18.95
C ALA A 107 -6.60 6.40 19.16
N GLU A 108 -7.76 5.97 18.62
CA GLU A 108 -9.04 6.63 18.86
C GLU A 108 -9.40 6.69 20.35
N THR A 109 -9.29 5.56 21.05
CA THR A 109 -9.59 5.46 22.47
C THR A 109 -8.65 6.35 23.29
N ASN A 110 -7.36 6.30 23.01
CA ASN A 110 -6.35 7.09 23.70
C ASN A 110 -6.53 8.60 23.45
N TRP A 111 -6.91 8.99 22.22
CA TRP A 111 -7.24 10.38 21.89
C TRP A 111 -8.43 10.90 22.72
N LEU A 112 -9.50 10.13 22.82
CA LEU A 112 -10.64 10.48 23.65
C LEU A 112 -10.25 10.61 25.13
N THR A 113 -9.44 9.69 25.62
CA THR A 113 -8.92 9.74 27.00
C THR A 113 -8.11 11.01 27.22
N TYR A 114 -7.23 11.37 26.29
CA TYR A 114 -6.48 12.63 26.36
C TYR A 114 -7.40 13.86 26.37
N GLN A 115 -8.43 13.89 25.53
CA GLN A 115 -9.37 15.01 25.49
C GLN A 115 -10.13 15.17 26.82
N HIS A 116 -10.50 14.08 27.48
CA HIS A 116 -11.12 14.10 28.80
C HIS A 116 -10.14 14.63 29.86
N ALA A 117 -8.92 14.10 29.90
CA ALA A 117 -7.90 14.54 30.86
C ALA A 117 -7.51 16.01 30.64
N LEU A 118 -7.48 16.50 29.38
CA LEU A 118 -7.27 17.91 29.05
C LEU A 118 -8.39 18.80 29.60
N ALA A 119 -9.65 18.35 29.47
CA ALA A 119 -10.79 19.09 30.02
C ALA A 119 -10.78 19.13 31.57
N ASP A 120 -10.39 18.02 32.19
CA ASP A 120 -10.26 17.93 33.64
C ASP A 120 -9.15 18.85 34.18
N TRP A 121 -7.99 18.86 33.51
CA TRP A 121 -6.90 19.78 33.83
C TRP A 121 -7.31 21.26 33.67
N GLN A 122 -8.00 21.61 32.58
CA GLN A 122 -8.54 22.97 32.40
C GLN A 122 -9.53 23.34 33.49
N SER A 123 -10.39 22.40 33.89
CA SER A 123 -11.36 22.59 34.95
C SER A 123 -10.69 22.80 36.31
N ALA A 124 -9.66 22.01 36.61
CA ALA A 124 -8.88 22.16 37.85
C ALA A 124 -8.20 23.52 37.92
N LYS A 125 -7.61 23.99 36.82
CA LYS A 125 -6.97 25.32 36.74
C LYS A 125 -7.96 26.48 36.91
N MET A 126 -9.19 26.34 36.47
CA MET A 126 -10.24 27.35 36.57
C MET A 126 -11.01 27.28 37.88
N ALA A 127 -10.83 26.22 38.66
CA ALA A 127 -11.50 26.09 39.94
C ALA A 127 -11.13 27.21 40.90
N PRO A 128 -12.10 27.92 41.50
CA PRO A 128 -11.80 28.98 42.46
C PRO A 128 -11.13 28.39 43.69
N VAL A 129 -10.03 29.00 44.12
CA VAL A 129 -9.49 28.71 45.45
C VAL A 129 -10.49 29.22 46.46
N PRO A 130 -11.01 28.38 47.42
CA PRO A 130 -11.98 28.83 48.38
C PRO A 130 -11.42 29.98 49.25
N ALA A 131 -11.90 31.20 48.98
CA ALA A 131 -11.60 32.34 49.83
C ALA A 131 -12.49 32.19 51.09
N GLN A 132 -11.92 31.76 52.19
CA GLN A 132 -12.63 31.75 53.45
C GLN A 132 -12.56 33.16 54.05
N SER A 133 -13.70 33.86 54.01
CA SER A 133 -13.86 35.12 54.73
C SER A 133 -13.73 34.91 56.22
N GLY A 134 -12.59 35.26 56.83
CA GLY A 134 -12.35 35.13 58.27
C GLY A 134 -11.51 33.93 58.69
N SER A 135 -10.88 33.20 57.71
CA SER A 135 -9.91 32.14 58.01
C SER A 135 -8.55 32.71 58.38
N ASP A 136 -7.87 32.05 59.28
CA ASP A 136 -6.47 32.34 59.59
C ASP A 136 -5.59 32.07 58.33
N ASP A 137 -4.42 32.67 58.24
CA ASP A 137 -3.48 32.55 57.07
C ASP A 137 -3.15 31.08 56.80
N GLU A 138 -3.22 30.19 57.79
CA GLU A 138 -2.94 28.75 57.67
C GLU A 138 -4.01 28.00 56.87
N ASP A 139 -5.31 28.35 57.03
CA ASP A 139 -6.43 27.77 56.26
C ASP A 139 -6.39 28.19 54.79
N ALA A 140 -6.07 29.44 54.52
CA ALA A 140 -5.90 29.96 53.15
C ALA A 140 -4.72 29.26 52.43
N GLN A 141 -3.61 29.04 53.12
CA GLN A 141 -2.45 28.35 52.59
C GLN A 141 -2.77 26.86 52.33
N THR A 142 -3.53 26.20 53.18
CA THR A 142 -3.96 24.82 53.00
C THR A 142 -4.88 24.67 51.78
N ALA A 143 -5.83 25.60 51.59
CA ALA A 143 -6.71 25.62 50.42
C ALA A 143 -5.91 25.82 49.10
N GLN A 144 -4.93 26.74 49.11
CA GLN A 144 -4.03 26.95 47.96
C GLN A 144 -3.23 25.69 47.65
N ASN A 145 -2.59 25.09 48.65
CA ASN A 145 -1.80 23.86 48.46
C ASN A 145 -2.65 22.71 47.88
N SER A 146 -3.92 22.58 48.34
CA SER A 146 -4.85 21.58 47.84
C SER A 146 -5.23 21.82 46.38
N HIS A 147 -5.48 23.07 46.00
CA HIS A 147 -5.73 23.45 44.62
C HIS A 147 -4.51 23.15 43.73
N ASP A 148 -3.32 23.57 44.16
CA ASP A 148 -2.09 23.36 43.38
C ASP A 148 -1.80 21.86 43.19
N THR A 149 -2.04 21.05 44.21
CA THR A 149 -1.95 19.57 44.15
C THR A 149 -2.94 19.00 43.13
N ALA A 150 -4.19 19.46 43.14
CA ALA A 150 -5.21 18.98 42.20
C ALA A 150 -4.86 19.35 40.73
N VAL A 151 -4.35 20.57 40.53
CA VAL A 151 -3.89 21.00 39.17
C VAL A 151 -2.71 20.16 38.72
N ALA A 152 -1.73 19.91 39.59
CA ALA A 152 -0.54 19.10 39.25
C ALA A 152 -0.91 17.63 38.92
N SER A 153 -1.83 17.04 39.72
CA SER A 153 -2.32 15.69 39.44
C SER A 153 -3.05 15.59 38.11
N ALA A 154 -3.93 16.55 37.81
CA ALA A 154 -4.65 16.57 36.53
C ALA A 154 -3.72 16.83 35.33
N GLU A 155 -2.61 17.58 35.53
CA GLU A 155 -1.58 17.75 34.50
C GLU A 155 -0.82 16.47 34.22
N GLU A 156 -0.46 15.71 35.27
CA GLU A 156 0.19 14.41 35.12
C GLU A 156 -0.71 13.42 34.37
N ASP A 157 -2.01 13.35 34.71
CA ASP A 157 -2.98 12.49 34.02
C ASP A 157 -3.13 12.86 32.53
N LYS A 158 -3.20 14.16 32.23
CA LYS A 158 -3.23 14.67 30.83
C LYS A 158 -1.98 14.29 30.06
N ASP A 159 -0.79 14.45 30.64
CA ASP A 159 0.48 14.14 29.97
C ASP A 159 0.65 12.62 29.77
N ALA A 160 0.21 11.81 30.74
CA ALA A 160 0.17 10.36 30.61
C ALA A 160 -0.76 9.92 29.47
N ALA A 161 -1.97 10.48 29.41
CA ALA A 161 -2.94 10.17 28.35
C ALA A 161 -2.44 10.62 26.96
N TYR A 162 -1.80 11.78 26.87
CA TYR A 162 -1.15 12.22 25.61
C TYR A 162 -0.06 11.27 25.16
N THR A 163 0.75 10.77 26.09
CA THR A 163 1.82 9.82 25.80
C THR A 163 1.29 8.51 25.23
N LEU A 164 0.17 8.00 25.77
CA LEU A 164 -0.47 6.79 25.24
C LEU A 164 -0.98 7.01 23.81
N TRP A 165 -1.67 8.13 23.56
CA TRP A 165 -2.10 8.46 22.20
C TRP A 165 -0.91 8.59 21.24
N LYS A 166 0.13 9.31 21.65
CA LYS A 166 1.32 9.51 20.82
C LYS A 166 1.99 8.20 20.46
N THR A 167 2.09 7.26 21.40
CA THR A 167 2.67 5.94 21.15
C THR A 167 1.87 5.18 20.08
N ALA A 168 0.54 5.13 20.22
CA ALA A 168 -0.31 4.47 19.21
C ALA A 168 -0.23 5.16 17.83
N ALA A 169 -0.13 6.49 17.82
CA ALA A 169 0.02 7.26 16.58
C ALA A 169 1.41 7.10 15.93
N ASP A 170 2.48 6.95 16.71
CA ASP A 170 3.81 6.61 16.22
C ASP A 170 3.84 5.18 15.63
N ASP A 171 3.20 4.21 16.29
CA ASP A 171 3.05 2.84 15.79
C ASP A 171 2.26 2.79 14.47
N PHE A 172 1.22 3.63 14.33
CA PHE A 172 0.51 3.82 13.08
C PHE A 172 1.42 4.36 11.98
N ASP A 173 2.20 5.39 12.27
CA ASP A 173 3.14 5.99 11.30
C ASP A 173 4.18 4.97 10.81
N GLU A 174 4.66 4.06 11.69
CA GLU A 174 5.56 2.97 11.30
C GLU A 174 4.90 2.01 10.31
N GLN A 175 3.64 1.62 10.55
CA GLN A 175 2.92 0.75 9.63
C GLN A 175 2.63 1.44 8.30
N TYR A 176 2.30 2.72 8.33
CA TYR A 176 2.07 3.51 7.12
C TYR A 176 3.35 3.62 6.26
N ASP A 177 4.52 3.85 6.88
CA ASP A 177 5.82 3.87 6.18
C ASP A 177 6.12 2.53 5.49
N LEU A 178 5.83 1.41 6.16
CA LEU A 178 5.99 0.07 5.58
C LEU A 178 5.09 -0.12 4.34
N TRP A 179 3.85 0.35 4.41
CA TRP A 179 2.93 0.30 3.28
C TRP A 179 3.39 1.17 2.10
N GLU A 180 3.79 2.44 2.36
CA GLU A 180 4.34 3.34 1.32
C GLU A 180 5.57 2.73 0.65
N THR A 181 6.50 2.22 1.44
CA THR A 181 7.74 1.59 0.93
C THR A 181 7.40 0.40 0.02
N ALA A 182 6.52 -0.50 0.45
CA ALA A 182 6.13 -1.65 -0.35
C ALA A 182 5.40 -1.26 -1.64
N PHE A 183 4.60 -0.20 -1.60
CA PHE A 183 3.95 0.36 -2.79
C PHE A 183 4.97 0.92 -3.79
N ASP A 184 5.91 1.73 -3.31
CA ASP A 184 6.94 2.33 -4.14
C ASP A 184 7.86 1.27 -4.76
N GLU A 185 8.24 0.24 -3.99
CA GLU A 185 9.02 -0.91 -4.48
C GLU A 185 8.27 -1.68 -5.57
N ALA A 186 6.97 -1.92 -5.38
CA ALA A 186 6.15 -2.60 -6.38
C ALA A 186 6.05 -1.78 -7.68
N VAL A 187 5.79 -0.47 -7.57
CA VAL A 187 5.73 0.44 -8.73
C VAL A 187 7.08 0.50 -9.45
N ALA A 188 8.18 0.63 -8.73
CA ALA A 188 9.53 0.67 -9.31
C ALA A 188 9.88 -0.64 -10.01
N GLY A 189 9.60 -1.79 -9.36
CA GLY A 189 9.84 -3.11 -9.91
C GLY A 189 9.04 -3.39 -11.19
N ILE A 190 7.76 -3.05 -11.20
CA ILE A 190 6.89 -3.16 -12.38
C ILE A 190 7.43 -2.28 -13.52
N ARG A 191 7.76 -1.01 -13.25
CA ARG A 191 8.31 -0.10 -14.24
C ARG A 191 9.63 -0.61 -14.83
N THR A 192 10.51 -1.14 -14.01
CA THR A 192 11.80 -1.69 -14.48
C THR A 192 11.57 -2.91 -15.36
N SER A 193 10.73 -3.85 -14.93
CA SER A 193 10.41 -5.06 -15.69
C SER A 193 9.76 -4.76 -17.03
N THR A 194 8.87 -3.76 -17.10
CA THR A 194 8.21 -3.35 -18.35
C THR A 194 9.16 -2.57 -19.26
N ALA A 195 10.05 -1.74 -18.70
CA ALA A 195 11.00 -0.96 -19.52
C ALA A 195 12.01 -1.84 -20.25
N ASP A 196 12.46 -2.93 -19.64
CA ASP A 196 13.38 -3.88 -20.27
C ASP A 196 12.67 -4.71 -21.34
N ALA A 197 11.43 -5.13 -21.11
CA ALA A 197 10.62 -5.85 -22.10
C ALA A 197 10.28 -5.01 -23.34
N ILE A 198 10.23 -3.68 -23.21
CA ILE A 198 9.89 -2.76 -24.31
C ILE A 198 11.13 -2.32 -25.11
N LYS A 199 12.35 -2.40 -24.57
CA LYS A 199 13.54 -1.80 -25.18
C LYS A 199 14.14 -2.56 -26.36
N ASP A 200 13.94 -3.85 -26.47
CA ASP A 200 14.76 -4.65 -27.41
C ASP A 200 14.28 -4.73 -28.87
N ASP A 201 13.03 -4.35 -29.23
CA ASP A 201 12.55 -4.56 -30.62
C ASP A 201 11.59 -3.48 -31.19
N TRP A 202 11.44 -2.38 -30.54
CA TRP A 202 10.44 -1.36 -30.89
C TRP A 202 10.68 -0.69 -32.26
N ARG A 203 11.86 -0.84 -32.89
CA ARG A 203 12.20 -0.08 -34.10
C ARG A 203 11.95 -0.79 -35.43
N ASP A 204 11.80 -2.11 -35.45
CA ASP A 204 11.80 -2.86 -36.72
C ASP A 204 10.44 -3.46 -37.15
N ASN A 205 9.38 -3.44 -36.33
CA ASN A 205 8.05 -3.99 -36.68
C ASN A 205 6.88 -3.13 -36.23
N LEU A 206 6.68 -1.98 -36.86
CA LEU A 206 5.63 -1.01 -36.48
C LEU A 206 4.20 -1.53 -36.68
N ASP A 207 3.93 -2.47 -37.59
CA ASP A 207 2.58 -2.94 -37.91
C ASP A 207 2.06 -4.05 -36.96
N GLY A 208 2.92 -4.91 -36.44
CA GLY A 208 2.56 -5.88 -35.39
C GLY A 208 2.58 -5.29 -33.98
N PHE A 209 3.28 -4.19 -33.81
CA PHE A 209 3.50 -3.53 -32.52
C PHE A 209 2.26 -2.79 -31.99
N VAL A 210 1.39 -2.26 -32.86
CA VAL A 210 0.18 -1.54 -32.43
C VAL A 210 -0.79 -2.51 -31.73
N ASP A 211 -0.95 -3.73 -32.24
CA ASP A 211 -1.80 -4.75 -31.64
C ASP A 211 -1.18 -5.30 -30.33
N PHE A 212 0.12 -5.54 -30.31
CA PHE A 212 0.85 -5.94 -29.10
C PHE A 212 0.92 -4.83 -28.07
N ALA A 213 1.14 -3.57 -28.46
CA ALA A 213 1.13 -2.44 -27.52
C ALA A 213 -0.27 -2.21 -26.92
N LEU A 214 -1.34 -2.48 -27.67
CA LEU A 214 -2.70 -2.46 -27.15
C LEU A 214 -2.92 -3.63 -26.16
N ASP A 215 -2.35 -4.81 -26.41
CA ASP A 215 -2.41 -5.95 -25.50
C ASP A 215 -1.52 -5.74 -24.26
N VAL A 216 -0.31 -5.19 -24.41
CA VAL A 216 0.56 -4.82 -23.27
C VAL A 216 0.01 -3.62 -22.51
N LEU A 217 -0.59 -2.62 -23.18
CA LEU A 217 -1.32 -1.53 -22.54
C LEU A 217 -2.61 -2.04 -21.88
N ALA A 218 -3.28 -3.02 -22.46
CA ALA A 218 -4.39 -3.71 -21.80
C ALA A 218 -3.91 -4.48 -20.58
N VAL A 219 -2.75 -5.13 -20.63
CA VAL A 219 -2.13 -5.83 -19.50
C VAL A 219 -1.55 -4.84 -18.47
N ALA A 220 -0.84 -3.81 -18.90
CA ALA A 220 -0.41 -2.72 -18.03
C ALA A 220 -1.62 -1.93 -17.49
N GLY A 221 -2.65 -1.75 -18.30
CA GLY A 221 -3.95 -1.21 -17.89
C GLY A 221 -4.69 -2.13 -16.92
N ILE A 222 -4.58 -3.44 -17.05
CA ILE A 222 -5.10 -4.43 -16.08
C ILE A 222 -4.28 -4.38 -14.80
N VAL A 223 -2.97 -4.28 -14.85
CA VAL A 223 -2.10 -4.15 -13.67
C VAL A 223 -2.35 -2.80 -12.98
N LEU A 224 -2.47 -1.71 -13.73
CA LEU A 224 -2.86 -0.39 -13.21
C LEU A 224 -4.33 -0.38 -12.73
N ALA A 225 -5.24 -1.10 -13.40
CA ALA A 225 -6.62 -1.27 -12.96
C ALA A 225 -6.73 -2.17 -11.73
N VAL A 226 -5.88 -3.19 -11.58
CA VAL A 226 -5.79 -4.02 -10.37
C VAL A 226 -5.19 -3.21 -9.22
N LEU A 227 -4.14 -2.45 -9.46
CA LEU A 227 -3.61 -1.48 -8.49
C LEU A 227 -4.67 -0.41 -8.17
N ALA A 228 -5.41 0.06 -9.15
CA ALA A 228 -6.50 1.02 -9.00
C ALA A 228 -7.69 0.49 -8.20
N MET A 229 -8.12 -0.76 -8.42
CA MET A 229 -9.18 -1.41 -7.64
C MET A 229 -8.76 -1.69 -6.21
N VAL A 230 -7.45 -1.94 -6.00
CA VAL A 230 -6.90 -2.29 -4.70
C VAL A 230 -6.66 -1.05 -3.84
N ILE A 231 -6.30 0.07 -4.45
CA ILE A 231 -5.96 1.30 -3.73
C ILE A 231 -7.22 2.14 -3.43
N GLY A 232 -8.36 1.89 -4.13
CA GLY A 232 -9.71 2.42 -3.82
C GLY A 232 -9.80 3.88 -3.37
N GLY A 233 -8.82 4.73 -3.70
CA GLY A 233 -8.70 6.07 -3.16
C GLY A 233 -8.47 7.15 -4.24
N PRO A 234 -8.59 8.43 -3.89
CA PRO A 234 -8.53 9.57 -4.83
C PRO A 234 -7.18 9.78 -5.53
N ILE A 235 -6.16 9.01 -5.20
CA ILE A 235 -4.81 9.09 -5.81
C ILE A 235 -4.81 8.59 -7.27
N ILE A 236 -5.81 7.82 -7.68
CA ILE A 236 -5.94 7.24 -9.04
C ILE A 236 -6.17 8.30 -10.11
N GLY A 237 -6.81 9.41 -9.77
CA GLY A 237 -7.04 10.52 -10.71
C GLY A 237 -5.75 11.17 -11.23
N LEU A 238 -4.66 11.07 -10.49
CA LEU A 238 -3.36 11.65 -10.86
C LEU A 238 -2.52 10.73 -11.77
N LEU A 239 -2.65 9.40 -11.64
CA LEU A 239 -1.93 8.45 -12.49
C LEU A 239 -2.56 8.29 -13.87
N ALA A 240 -3.89 8.39 -13.99
CA ALA A 240 -4.58 8.38 -15.27
C ALA A 240 -4.27 9.61 -16.15
N LEU A 241 -3.88 10.75 -15.54
CA LEU A 241 -3.49 11.98 -16.24
C LEU A 241 -2.04 11.98 -16.74
N ALA A 242 -1.20 11.05 -16.29
CA ALA A 242 0.20 10.95 -16.69
C ALA A 242 0.44 9.99 -17.89
N VAL A 243 -0.59 9.27 -18.33
CA VAL A 243 -0.55 8.30 -19.45
C VAL A 243 -1.45 8.72 -20.62
N GLY A 244 -2.13 9.88 -20.54
CA GLY A 244 -2.96 10.44 -21.59
C GLY A 244 -2.26 11.52 -22.43
#